data_6b47d9caf6be4b2615b6a9f16ab457ce
#
_entry.id   6b47d9caf6be4b2615b6a9f16ab457ce
#
_cell.length_a   1.000
_cell.length_b   1.000
_cell.length_c   1.000
_cell.angle_alpha   90.00
_cell.angle_beta   90.00
_cell.angle_gamma   90.00
#
_symmetry.space_group_name_H-M   'P 1'
#
loop_
_entity.id
_entity.type
_entity.pdbx_description
1 polymer ?
#
loop_
_entity_poly.entity_id
_entity_poly.type
_entity_poly.pdbx_seq_one_letter_code
_entity_poly.pdbx_strand_id
1 'polypeptide(L)'
;WSAVQTDQQRPKGMYRTACCRMEDQAFLIGGRRGNELIDEVWTYEPSAFVWSKKSNFPIKQYGGISVVIGDRIYAGLGIINKADPSLEYTTQFWSTDKNAVAWEKEASFPGRMLLCAIAYGNYVYGVDGDGYIWRYDPDSQNWSQKSQLPAANRSVHCMYVLDNYIYIGLGNASNSLISYDPTWDN
;
A
#
# COMPACT_ATOMS: atom_id res chain seq x y z
N TRP A 1 1.58 5.06 27.81
CA TRP A 1 2.35 5.29 26.58
C TRP A 1 3.83 5.47 26.94
N SER A 2 4.71 4.81 26.23
CA SER A 2 6.16 4.98 26.36
C SER A 2 6.78 5.17 24.97
N ALA A 3 7.84 5.98 24.92
CA ALA A 3 8.61 6.10 23.69
C ALA A 3 9.39 4.81 23.45
N VAL A 4 9.38 4.33 22.20
CA VAL A 4 10.20 3.20 21.81
C VAL A 4 11.64 3.67 21.72
N GLN A 5 12.51 3.07 22.52
CA GLN A 5 13.95 3.32 22.42
C GLN A 5 14.48 2.61 21.19
N THR A 6 15.26 3.30 20.39
CA THR A 6 15.91 2.75 19.20
C THR A 6 17.39 3.09 19.21
N ASP A 7 18.18 2.36 18.45
CA ASP A 7 19.56 2.70 18.16
C ASP A 7 19.69 4.06 17.45
N GLN A 8 20.91 4.48 17.18
CA GLN A 8 21.16 5.76 16.52
C GLN A 8 20.77 5.77 15.04
N GLN A 9 20.71 4.61 14.39
CA GLN A 9 20.34 4.50 12.98
C GLN A 9 18.81 4.38 12.84
N ARG A 10 18.18 5.47 12.44
CA ARG A 10 16.72 5.53 12.25
C ARG A 10 16.37 6.40 11.05
N PRO A 11 15.19 6.19 10.42
CA PRO A 11 14.74 7.08 9.35
C PRO A 11 14.61 8.51 9.86
N LYS A 12 15.02 9.48 9.05
CA LYS A 12 14.64 10.88 9.28
C LYS A 12 13.13 11.00 9.16
N GLY A 13 12.54 12.01 9.85
CA GLY A 13 11.11 12.22 9.81
C GLY A 13 10.55 12.21 8.39
N MET A 14 9.55 11.35 8.15
CA MET A 14 8.89 11.17 6.86
C MET A 14 7.39 10.97 7.08
N TYR A 15 6.59 11.26 6.08
CA TYR A 15 5.14 11.09 6.14
C TYR A 15 4.56 10.55 4.85
N ARG A 16 3.34 9.98 4.92
CA ARG A 16 2.66 9.31 3.79
C ARG A 16 3.51 8.21 3.15
N THR A 17 4.27 7.49 3.97
CA THR A 17 4.96 6.26 3.58
C THR A 17 3.94 5.14 3.37
N ALA A 18 4.18 4.25 2.43
CA ALA A 18 3.48 2.97 2.41
C ALA A 18 4.06 2.08 3.53
N CYS A 19 3.19 1.44 4.30
CA CYS A 19 3.59 0.64 5.45
C CYS A 19 2.96 -0.73 5.40
N CYS A 20 3.75 -1.77 5.67
CA CYS A 20 3.26 -3.12 5.87
C CYS A 20 4.04 -3.84 6.96
N ARG A 21 3.50 -4.97 7.40
CA ARG A 21 4.18 -5.92 8.29
C ARG A 21 4.46 -7.20 7.52
N MET A 22 5.67 -7.69 7.60
CA MET A 22 6.03 -9.02 7.11
C MET A 22 6.82 -9.74 8.20
N GLU A 23 6.34 -10.92 8.60
CA GLU A 23 6.85 -11.63 9.78
C GLU A 23 6.83 -10.69 11.00
N ASP A 24 7.97 -10.55 11.68
CA ASP A 24 8.11 -9.70 12.87
C ASP A 24 8.72 -8.31 12.57
N GLN A 25 8.76 -7.92 11.30
CA GLN A 25 9.30 -6.62 10.88
C GLN A 25 8.22 -5.72 10.30
N ALA A 26 8.30 -4.44 10.63
CA ALA A 26 7.55 -3.39 9.96
C ALA A 26 8.39 -2.79 8.83
N PHE A 27 7.77 -2.53 7.68
CA PHE A 27 8.38 -1.90 6.52
C PHE A 27 7.79 -0.51 6.29
N LEU A 28 8.66 0.46 6.02
CA LEU A 28 8.32 1.79 5.54
C LEU A 28 8.91 1.98 4.15
N ILE A 29 8.08 2.31 3.16
CA ILE A 29 8.48 2.36 1.75
C ILE A 29 8.12 3.72 1.15
N GLY A 30 9.13 4.45 0.66
CA GLY A 30 8.95 5.78 0.08
C GLY A 30 8.44 6.82 1.07
N GLY A 31 7.69 7.81 0.59
CA GLY A 31 7.13 8.89 1.39
C GLY A 31 7.61 10.28 0.99
N ARG A 32 7.35 11.28 1.84
CA ARG A 32 7.82 12.67 1.69
C ARG A 32 8.58 13.13 2.92
N ARG A 33 9.57 14.00 2.67
CA ARG A 33 10.27 14.77 3.69
C ARG A 33 10.22 16.25 3.27
N GLY A 34 9.32 17.01 3.89
CA GLY A 34 8.98 18.34 3.38
C GLY A 34 8.47 18.26 1.94
N ASN A 35 9.16 18.91 1.00
CA ASN A 35 8.82 18.89 -0.43
C ASN A 35 9.61 17.83 -1.23
N GLU A 36 10.43 17.02 -0.58
CA GLU A 36 11.20 15.98 -1.24
C GLU A 36 10.47 14.65 -1.25
N LEU A 37 10.36 14.03 -2.44
CA LEU A 37 9.93 12.65 -2.58
C LEU A 37 11.09 11.72 -2.29
N ILE A 38 10.86 10.68 -1.51
CA ILE A 38 11.89 9.74 -1.13
C ILE A 38 11.57 8.33 -1.65
N ASP A 39 12.63 7.58 -1.85
CA ASP A 39 12.63 6.18 -2.28
C ASP A 39 13.23 5.26 -1.21
N GLU A 40 13.46 5.79 -0.01
CA GLU A 40 14.03 5.02 1.08
C GLU A 40 13.10 3.88 1.49
N VAL A 41 13.70 2.72 1.77
CA VAL A 41 13.03 1.59 2.40
C VAL A 41 13.70 1.31 3.72
N TRP A 42 12.90 1.27 4.77
CA TRP A 42 13.34 1.01 6.13
C TRP A 42 12.57 -0.14 6.73
N THR A 43 13.25 -0.95 7.54
CA THR A 43 12.61 -1.95 8.39
C THR A 43 12.84 -1.63 9.85
N TYR A 44 11.86 -1.99 10.68
CA TYR A 44 11.97 -1.95 12.13
C TYR A 44 11.73 -3.34 12.69
N GLU A 45 12.67 -3.81 13.51
CA GLU A 45 12.58 -5.07 14.22
C GLU A 45 12.30 -4.79 15.73
N PRO A 46 11.08 -5.05 16.22
CA PRO A 46 10.69 -4.72 17.58
C PRO A 46 11.45 -5.49 18.65
N SER A 47 11.83 -6.74 18.40
CA SER A 47 12.54 -7.60 19.34
C SER A 47 13.95 -7.10 19.66
N ALA A 48 14.60 -6.48 18.68
CA ALA A 48 15.94 -5.92 18.78
C ALA A 48 15.96 -4.39 18.99
N PHE A 49 14.81 -3.71 18.82
CA PHE A 49 14.69 -2.25 18.81
C PHE A 49 15.54 -1.58 17.73
N VAL A 50 15.74 -2.25 16.57
CA VAL A 50 16.66 -1.82 15.51
C VAL A 50 15.92 -1.38 14.27
N TRP A 51 16.36 -0.24 13.70
CA TRP A 51 16.03 0.20 12.36
C TRP A 51 17.13 -0.21 11.39
N SER A 52 16.76 -0.71 10.23
CA SER A 52 17.68 -1.05 9.16
C SER A 52 17.25 -0.40 7.85
N LYS A 53 18.17 0.27 7.17
CA LYS A 53 17.94 0.75 5.81
C LYS A 53 18.16 -0.39 4.83
N LYS A 54 17.21 -0.58 3.92
CA LYS A 54 17.24 -1.56 2.83
C LYS A 54 17.62 -0.89 1.49
N SER A 55 17.59 -1.64 0.40
CA SER A 55 17.71 -1.07 -0.94
C SER A 55 16.60 -0.07 -1.21
N ASN A 56 16.89 0.96 -1.98
CA ASN A 56 15.87 1.95 -2.31
C ASN A 56 14.73 1.32 -3.13
N PHE A 57 13.53 1.84 -2.95
CA PHE A 57 12.40 1.56 -3.81
C PHE A 57 12.68 2.11 -5.22
N PRO A 58 12.26 1.44 -6.30
CA PRO A 58 12.61 1.84 -7.66
C PRO A 58 12.12 3.24 -8.08
N ILE A 59 11.16 3.80 -7.36
CA ILE A 59 10.54 5.08 -7.69
C ILE A 59 10.42 5.95 -6.44
N LYS A 60 10.73 7.22 -6.57
CA LYS A 60 10.43 8.22 -5.55
C LYS A 60 8.95 8.54 -5.56
N GLN A 61 8.23 8.17 -4.51
CA GLN A 61 6.78 8.34 -4.40
C GLN A 61 6.32 8.51 -2.96
N TYR A 62 5.11 9.01 -2.77
CA TYR A 62 4.42 9.06 -1.48
C TYR A 62 2.94 8.70 -1.62
N GLY A 63 2.31 8.29 -0.52
CA GLY A 63 0.90 7.92 -0.51
C GLY A 63 0.56 6.72 -1.39
N GLY A 64 1.55 5.86 -1.65
CA GLY A 64 1.34 4.58 -2.31
C GLY A 64 0.79 3.52 -1.35
N ILE A 65 0.54 2.35 -1.90
CA ILE A 65 0.10 1.18 -1.15
C ILE A 65 1.26 0.22 -0.87
N SER A 66 1.13 -0.59 0.18
CA SER A 66 1.93 -1.79 0.37
C SER A 66 1.09 -2.88 1.06
N VAL A 67 1.21 -4.10 0.58
CA VAL A 67 0.54 -5.30 1.08
C VAL A 67 1.49 -6.49 1.08
N VAL A 68 1.19 -7.49 1.90
CA VAL A 68 1.97 -8.73 1.97
C VAL A 68 1.10 -9.89 1.56
N ILE A 69 1.59 -10.72 0.63
CA ILE A 69 0.98 -11.98 0.22
C ILE A 69 2.07 -13.05 0.28
N GLY A 70 1.83 -14.10 1.05
CA GLY A 70 2.83 -15.14 1.26
C GLY A 70 4.13 -14.57 1.81
N ASP A 71 5.21 -14.79 1.09
CA ASP A 71 6.57 -14.35 1.41
C ASP A 71 7.00 -13.09 0.63
N ARG A 72 6.06 -12.38 0.00
CA ARG A 72 6.35 -11.19 -0.84
C ARG A 72 5.61 -9.95 -0.35
N ILE A 73 6.31 -8.82 -0.45
CA ILE A 73 5.78 -7.47 -0.27
C ILE A 73 5.48 -6.91 -1.66
N TYR A 74 4.27 -6.41 -1.86
CA TYR A 74 3.85 -5.70 -3.06
C TYR A 74 3.65 -4.24 -2.73
N ALA A 75 4.25 -3.32 -3.51
CA ALA A 75 4.18 -1.88 -3.23
C ALA A 75 4.20 -1.03 -4.52
N GLY A 76 3.68 0.19 -4.43
CA GLY A 76 3.67 1.13 -5.54
C GLY A 76 2.45 2.04 -5.59
N LEU A 77 2.10 2.48 -6.79
CA LEU A 77 0.87 3.21 -7.11
C LEU A 77 0.73 4.55 -6.37
N GLY A 78 1.84 5.16 -5.99
CA GLY A 78 1.87 6.42 -5.25
C GLY A 78 1.88 7.65 -6.15
N ILE A 79 2.03 8.80 -5.52
CA ILE A 79 2.11 10.11 -6.16
C ILE A 79 3.57 10.43 -6.43
N ILE A 80 3.89 10.81 -7.67
CA ILE A 80 5.25 11.15 -8.12
C ILE A 80 5.45 12.64 -8.42
N ASN A 81 4.40 13.44 -8.36
CA ASN A 81 4.48 14.89 -8.54
C ASN A 81 4.63 15.62 -7.20
N LYS A 82 5.61 16.52 -7.12
CA LYS A 82 5.90 17.30 -5.90
C LYS A 82 4.95 18.47 -5.72
N ALA A 83 4.55 19.09 -6.82
CA ALA A 83 3.85 20.39 -6.82
C ALA A 83 2.34 20.22 -6.72
N ASP A 84 1.79 19.25 -7.45
CA ASP A 84 0.34 19.00 -7.48
C ASP A 84 0.05 17.50 -7.41
N PRO A 85 -0.37 17.01 -6.23
CA PRO A 85 -0.67 15.59 -6.04
C PRO A 85 -1.87 15.09 -6.86
N SER A 86 -2.69 15.97 -7.41
CA SER A 86 -3.86 15.58 -8.22
C SER A 86 -3.49 15.18 -9.65
N LEU A 87 -2.28 15.46 -10.10
CA LEU A 87 -1.92 15.43 -11.51
C LEU A 87 -1.07 14.22 -11.93
N GLU A 88 -0.36 13.57 -11.01
CA GLU A 88 0.60 12.54 -11.44
C GLU A 88 0.73 11.39 -10.43
N TYR A 89 0.10 10.27 -10.75
CA TYR A 89 0.22 9.00 -10.04
C TYR A 89 1.04 8.03 -10.87
N THR A 90 1.88 7.25 -10.22
CA THR A 90 2.51 6.13 -10.90
C THR A 90 1.56 4.93 -10.94
N THR A 91 1.52 4.27 -12.10
CA THR A 91 0.84 2.98 -12.25
C THR A 91 1.76 1.80 -12.00
N GLN A 92 3.03 2.07 -11.67
CA GLN A 92 4.03 1.03 -11.48
C GLN A 92 3.81 0.31 -10.15
N PHE A 93 3.86 -1.02 -10.24
CA PHE A 93 3.70 -1.92 -9.13
C PHE A 93 4.92 -2.83 -9.05
N TRP A 94 5.39 -3.12 -7.85
CA TRP A 94 6.63 -3.80 -7.61
C TRP A 94 6.49 -4.78 -6.46
N SER A 95 7.28 -5.86 -6.50
CA SER A 95 7.36 -6.79 -5.38
C SER A 95 8.79 -7.07 -4.96
N THR A 96 8.95 -7.53 -3.73
CA THR A 96 10.23 -7.93 -3.14
C THR A 96 10.01 -8.98 -2.05
N ASP A 97 11.08 -9.66 -1.64
CA ASP A 97 11.10 -10.50 -0.45
C ASP A 97 11.33 -9.68 0.84
N LYS A 98 11.37 -10.35 1.98
CA LYS A 98 11.62 -9.74 3.29
C LYS A 98 12.99 -9.05 3.44
N ASN A 99 13.94 -9.37 2.58
CA ASN A 99 15.26 -8.76 2.63
C ASN A 99 15.26 -7.39 1.94
N ALA A 100 14.33 -7.16 1.02
CA ALA A 100 14.18 -5.94 0.23
C ALA A 100 15.51 -5.50 -0.42
N VAL A 101 16.24 -6.47 -0.99
CA VAL A 101 17.51 -6.24 -1.68
C VAL A 101 17.28 -5.87 -3.13
N ALA A 102 16.31 -6.52 -3.77
CA ALA A 102 15.94 -6.30 -5.16
C ALA A 102 14.41 -6.19 -5.29
N TRP A 103 13.98 -5.35 -6.22
CA TRP A 103 12.57 -5.16 -6.55
C TRP A 103 12.29 -5.71 -7.93
N GLU A 104 11.26 -6.52 -8.06
CA GLU A 104 10.77 -7.06 -9.31
C GLU A 104 9.56 -6.26 -9.77
N LYS A 105 9.53 -5.93 -11.06
CA LYS A 105 8.42 -5.16 -11.62
C LYS A 105 7.25 -6.09 -11.89
N GLU A 106 6.10 -5.72 -11.38
CA GLU A 106 4.83 -6.38 -11.59
C GLU A 106 4.03 -5.72 -12.73
N ALA A 107 2.89 -6.31 -13.11
CA ALA A 107 1.99 -5.69 -14.07
C ALA A 107 1.53 -4.32 -13.59
N SER A 108 1.61 -3.34 -14.47
CA SER A 108 1.17 -1.98 -14.17
C SER A 108 -0.33 -1.94 -13.91
N PHE A 109 -0.74 -1.14 -12.94
CA PHE A 109 -2.15 -0.91 -12.67
C PHE A 109 -2.84 -0.21 -13.84
N PRO A 110 -3.94 -0.74 -14.39
CA PRO A 110 -4.59 -0.16 -15.55
C PRO A 110 -5.43 1.08 -15.23
N GLY A 111 -5.76 1.30 -13.96
CA GLY A 111 -6.48 2.48 -13.50
C GLY A 111 -5.56 3.65 -13.21
N ARG A 112 -6.11 4.68 -12.56
CA ARG A 112 -5.37 5.91 -12.28
C ARG A 112 -4.66 5.88 -10.92
N MET A 113 -5.35 5.45 -9.88
CA MET A 113 -4.88 5.53 -8.49
C MET A 113 -5.68 4.58 -7.62
N LEU A 114 -5.03 3.88 -6.70
CA LEU A 114 -5.73 3.23 -5.59
C LEU A 114 -5.72 4.14 -4.36
N LEU A 115 -6.88 4.31 -3.74
CA LEU A 115 -7.03 5.06 -2.49
C LEU A 115 -6.56 4.26 -1.29
N CYS A 116 -6.84 2.97 -1.30
CA CYS A 116 -6.43 2.00 -0.29
C CYS A 116 -6.36 0.61 -0.90
N ALA A 117 -5.62 -0.28 -0.26
CA ALA A 117 -5.51 -1.68 -0.67
C ALA A 117 -5.27 -2.59 0.54
N ILE A 118 -5.65 -3.85 0.38
CA ILE A 118 -5.45 -4.91 1.37
C ILE A 118 -5.19 -6.24 0.69
N ALA A 119 -4.48 -7.14 1.36
CA ALA A 119 -4.37 -8.53 0.94
C ALA A 119 -5.56 -9.34 1.45
N TYR A 120 -6.15 -10.16 0.58
CA TYR A 120 -7.14 -11.17 0.93
C TYR A 120 -6.86 -12.46 0.15
N GLY A 121 -6.63 -13.55 0.87
CA GLY A 121 -6.11 -14.77 0.26
C GLY A 121 -4.78 -14.49 -0.45
N ASN A 122 -4.67 -14.94 -1.70
CA ASN A 122 -3.49 -14.75 -2.53
C ASN A 122 -3.60 -13.53 -3.46
N TYR A 123 -4.48 -12.57 -3.16
CA TYR A 123 -4.77 -11.44 -4.04
C TYR A 123 -4.57 -10.10 -3.32
N VAL A 124 -4.24 -9.06 -4.10
CA VAL A 124 -4.36 -7.67 -3.65
C VAL A 124 -5.72 -7.15 -4.07
N TYR A 125 -6.49 -6.65 -3.13
CA TYR A 125 -7.70 -5.88 -3.40
C TYR A 125 -7.46 -4.41 -3.13
N GLY A 126 -7.99 -3.55 -4.00
CA GLY A 126 -7.90 -2.10 -3.82
C GLY A 126 -9.12 -1.38 -4.38
N VAL A 127 -9.33 -0.16 -3.91
CA VAL A 127 -10.40 0.73 -4.40
C VAL A 127 -9.77 1.94 -5.05
N ASP A 128 -10.20 2.25 -6.29
CA ASP A 128 -9.74 3.43 -7.01
C ASP A 128 -10.56 4.69 -6.69
N GLY A 129 -10.14 5.82 -7.27
CA GLY A 129 -10.78 7.12 -7.05
C GLY A 129 -12.21 7.21 -7.59
N ASP A 130 -12.62 6.33 -8.49
CA ASP A 130 -13.97 6.22 -9.05
C ASP A 130 -14.84 5.21 -8.29
N GLY A 131 -14.27 4.59 -7.27
CA GLY A 131 -14.93 3.61 -6.40
C GLY A 131 -15.01 2.21 -7.00
N TYR A 132 -14.21 1.89 -8.01
CA TYR A 132 -14.11 0.53 -8.50
C TYR A 132 -13.23 -0.31 -7.59
N ILE A 133 -13.67 -1.54 -7.32
CA ILE A 133 -12.90 -2.56 -6.63
C ILE A 133 -12.06 -3.29 -7.67
N TRP A 134 -10.78 -3.33 -7.44
CA TRP A 134 -9.80 -4.01 -8.27
C TRP A 134 -9.18 -5.19 -7.54
N ARG A 135 -8.86 -6.25 -8.28
CA ARG A 135 -8.10 -7.40 -7.78
C ARG A 135 -6.85 -7.59 -8.63
N TYR A 136 -5.71 -7.69 -7.97
CA TYR A 136 -4.46 -8.14 -8.56
C TYR A 136 -4.20 -9.59 -8.20
N ASP A 137 -3.88 -10.38 -9.20
CA ASP A 137 -3.48 -11.78 -9.07
C ASP A 137 -1.97 -11.88 -9.36
N PRO A 138 -1.15 -12.18 -8.35
CA PRO A 138 0.30 -12.32 -8.53
C PRO A 138 0.72 -13.47 -9.44
N ASP A 139 -0.02 -14.58 -9.44
CA ASP A 139 0.34 -15.76 -10.24
C ASP A 139 0.18 -15.51 -11.72
N SER A 140 -0.88 -14.85 -12.12
CA SER A 140 -1.14 -14.47 -13.51
C SER A 140 -0.61 -13.08 -13.87
N GLN A 141 -0.10 -12.34 -12.90
CA GLN A 141 0.33 -10.94 -13.02
C GLN A 141 -0.75 -10.05 -13.68
N ASN A 142 -2.00 -10.21 -13.28
CA ASN A 142 -3.12 -9.53 -13.92
C ASN A 142 -3.98 -8.74 -12.94
N TRP A 143 -4.35 -7.53 -13.36
CA TRP A 143 -5.36 -6.70 -12.72
C TRP A 143 -6.73 -6.93 -13.31
N SER A 144 -7.74 -7.13 -12.50
CA SER A 144 -9.14 -7.24 -12.93
C SER A 144 -10.03 -6.32 -12.11
N GLN A 145 -10.90 -5.59 -12.81
CA GLN A 145 -11.95 -4.80 -12.19
C GLN A 145 -13.11 -5.74 -11.80
N LYS A 146 -13.56 -5.65 -10.57
CA LYS A 146 -14.58 -6.55 -10.01
C LYS A 146 -15.94 -5.87 -9.88
N SER A 147 -16.08 -4.95 -8.97
CA SER A 147 -17.35 -4.30 -8.66
C SER A 147 -17.13 -2.79 -8.48
N GLN A 148 -18.21 -2.07 -8.32
CA GLN A 148 -18.16 -0.64 -8.01
C GLN A 148 -18.96 -0.34 -6.75
N LEU A 149 -18.38 0.45 -5.86
CA LEU A 149 -19.04 0.92 -4.66
C LEU A 149 -20.25 1.81 -5.02
N PRO A 150 -21.31 1.80 -4.22
CA PRO A 150 -22.39 2.76 -4.36
C PRO A 150 -21.87 4.20 -4.40
N ALA A 151 -22.48 5.06 -5.19
CA ALA A 151 -21.99 6.43 -5.43
C ALA A 151 -21.74 7.24 -4.15
N ALA A 152 -22.57 7.05 -3.12
CA ALA A 152 -22.42 7.70 -1.82
C ALA A 152 -21.19 7.24 -1.02
N ASN A 153 -20.52 6.18 -1.42
CA ASN A 153 -19.45 5.50 -0.67
C ASN A 153 -18.11 5.46 -1.40
N ARG A 154 -17.92 6.24 -2.46
CA ARG A 154 -16.70 6.18 -3.29
C ARG A 154 -15.49 6.90 -2.69
N SER A 155 -15.70 7.74 -1.68
CA SER A 155 -14.59 8.38 -0.96
C SER A 155 -14.18 7.48 0.19
N VAL A 156 -13.23 6.59 -0.03
CA VAL A 156 -12.76 5.59 0.93
C VAL A 156 -11.38 5.92 1.47
N HIS A 157 -11.17 5.65 2.77
CA HIS A 157 -9.88 5.84 3.43
C HIS A 157 -9.41 4.62 4.22
N CYS A 158 -10.23 3.60 4.38
CA CYS A 158 -9.82 2.38 5.04
C CYS A 158 -10.37 1.13 4.37
N MET A 159 -9.58 0.07 4.45
CA MET A 159 -9.96 -1.30 4.13
C MET A 159 -9.42 -2.22 5.22
N TYR A 160 -10.18 -3.22 5.61
CA TYR A 160 -9.71 -4.30 6.47
C TYR A 160 -10.50 -5.59 6.20
N VAL A 161 -9.90 -6.71 6.56
CA VAL A 161 -10.50 -8.03 6.43
C VAL A 161 -11.01 -8.49 7.80
N LEU A 162 -12.26 -8.92 7.85
CA LEU A 162 -12.86 -9.56 9.03
C LEU A 162 -13.88 -10.60 8.57
N ASP A 163 -13.85 -11.79 9.16
CA ASP A 163 -14.80 -12.87 8.92
C ASP A 163 -15.04 -13.19 7.43
N ASN A 164 -13.97 -13.25 6.64
CA ASN A 164 -13.97 -13.50 5.19
C ASN A 164 -14.59 -12.40 4.31
N TYR A 165 -14.88 -11.24 4.87
CA TYR A 165 -15.32 -10.07 4.13
C TYR A 165 -14.25 -8.99 4.09
N ILE A 166 -14.23 -8.21 3.03
CA ILE A 166 -13.45 -6.98 2.94
C ILE A 166 -14.38 -5.82 3.31
N TYR A 167 -14.06 -5.13 4.40
CA TYR A 167 -14.78 -3.92 4.82
C TYR A 167 -14.11 -2.69 4.24
N ILE A 168 -14.93 -1.81 3.65
CA ILE A 168 -14.47 -0.65 2.88
C ILE A 168 -15.28 0.56 3.33
N GLY A 169 -14.64 1.68 3.64
CA GLY A 169 -15.41 2.87 3.98
C GLY A 169 -14.65 3.97 4.72
N LEU A 170 -15.43 4.75 5.50
CA LEU A 170 -14.96 5.84 6.36
C LEU A 170 -14.17 6.91 5.62
N GLY A 171 -14.71 7.38 4.49
CA GLY A 171 -14.12 8.46 3.70
C GLY A 171 -14.65 9.85 4.07
N ASN A 172 -14.15 10.87 3.40
CA ASN A 172 -14.49 12.27 3.67
C ASN A 172 -16.00 12.61 3.52
N ALA A 173 -16.71 11.88 2.67
CA ALA A 173 -18.11 12.15 2.34
C ALA A 173 -19.08 11.10 2.88
N SER A 174 -18.59 10.09 3.59
CA SER A 174 -19.39 8.97 4.06
C SER A 174 -18.91 8.47 5.42
N ASN A 175 -19.85 8.31 6.34
CA ASN A 175 -19.64 7.58 7.60
C ASN A 175 -20.04 6.10 7.49
N SER A 176 -20.30 5.63 6.28
CA SER A 176 -20.72 4.25 6.04
C SER A 176 -19.53 3.31 5.92
N LEU A 177 -19.74 2.09 6.35
CA LEU A 177 -18.86 0.96 6.16
C LEU A 177 -19.62 -0.10 5.35
N ILE A 178 -19.02 -0.58 4.29
CA ILE A 178 -19.61 -1.57 3.38
C ILE A 178 -18.81 -2.85 3.51
N SER A 179 -19.48 -3.99 3.55
CA SER A 179 -18.86 -5.30 3.41
C SER A 179 -18.91 -5.75 1.95
N TYR A 180 -17.81 -6.24 1.45
CA TYR A 180 -17.65 -6.85 0.15
C TYR A 180 -17.29 -8.33 0.33
N ASP A 181 -17.99 -9.21 -0.36
CA ASP A 181 -17.73 -10.65 -0.36
C ASP A 181 -16.88 -11.02 -1.58
N PRO A 182 -15.59 -11.32 -1.40
CA PRO A 182 -14.71 -11.67 -2.53
C PRO A 182 -15.05 -12.99 -3.21
N THR A 183 -15.89 -13.83 -2.61
CA THR A 183 -16.33 -15.11 -3.22
C THR A 183 -17.20 -14.88 -4.46
N TRP A 184 -17.79 -13.71 -4.60
CA TRP A 184 -18.58 -13.34 -5.78
C TRP A 184 -17.72 -12.99 -7.01
N ASP A 185 -16.40 -12.97 -6.84
CA ASP A 185 -15.43 -12.65 -7.90
C ASP A 185 -15.05 -13.84 -8.80
N ASN A 186 -15.55 -15.02 -8.49
CA ASN A 186 -15.22 -16.27 -9.21
C ASN A 186 -16.11 -16.48 -10.45
#